data_b16a01e26225918f5937395e9dedc67a
#
_entry.id   b16a01e26225918f5937395e9dedc67a
#
_cell.length_a   1.000
_cell.length_b   1.000
_cell.length_c   1.000
_cell.angle_alpha   90.00
_cell.angle_beta   90.00
_cell.angle_gamma   90.00
#
_symmetry.space_group_name_H-M   'P 1'
#
loop_
_entity.id
_entity.type
_entity.pdbx_description
1 polymer ?
#
loop_
_entity_poly.entity_id
_entity_poly.type
_entity_poly.pdbx_seq_one_letter_code
_entity_poly.pdbx_strand_id
1 'polypeptide(L)'
;MITTVCDTDEGFARLVNALQIIDSECSAKELNYNNLFLSQPRIALNPCDCSGKSGDFYRLKNSINKISLEYVWAYPPGIPIVAKGEVITQEIVDTIFMQIKNGINVYSTKGKVPKEILCCE
;
A
#
# COMPACT_ATOMS: atom_id res chain seq x y z
N MET A 1 -11.75 -1.90 -14.51
CA MET A 1 -13.03 -1.64 -15.22
C MET A 1 -14.05 -2.62 -14.67
N ILE A 2 -15.28 -2.17 -14.45
CA ILE A 2 -16.42 -3.00 -14.02
C ILE A 2 -17.46 -2.90 -15.14
N THR A 3 -18.00 -4.03 -15.58
CA THR A 3 -19.06 -4.09 -16.58
C THR A 3 -20.37 -4.49 -15.92
N THR A 4 -21.48 -4.01 -16.44
CA THR A 4 -22.82 -4.23 -15.90
C THR A 4 -23.79 -4.65 -17.03
N VAL A 5 -24.98 -5.09 -16.66
CA VAL A 5 -26.05 -5.43 -17.63
C VAL A 5 -26.58 -4.22 -18.41
N CYS A 6 -26.17 -3.00 -18.04
CA CYS A 6 -26.55 -1.77 -18.72
C CYS A 6 -25.53 -1.34 -19.80
N ASP A 7 -24.42 -2.05 -19.92
CA ASP A 7 -23.42 -1.76 -20.93
C ASP A 7 -23.89 -2.26 -22.30
N THR A 8 -23.64 -1.47 -23.32
CA THR A 8 -24.07 -1.77 -24.70
C THR A 8 -22.89 -2.26 -25.53
N ASP A 9 -23.19 -3.02 -26.61
CA ASP A 9 -22.17 -3.45 -27.58
C ASP A 9 -21.41 -2.28 -28.19
N GLU A 10 -22.10 -1.15 -28.42
CA GLU A 10 -21.47 0.08 -28.90
C GLU A 10 -20.49 0.66 -27.87
N GLY A 11 -20.83 0.58 -26.56
CA GLY A 11 -19.96 0.97 -25.46
C GLY A 11 -18.68 0.13 -25.41
N PHE A 12 -18.82 -1.18 -25.60
CA PHE A 12 -17.67 -2.08 -25.69
C PHE A 12 -16.81 -1.81 -26.93
N ALA A 13 -17.41 -1.59 -28.08
CA ALA A 13 -16.67 -1.28 -29.31
C ALA A 13 -15.86 0.01 -29.17
N ARG A 14 -16.42 1.05 -28.55
CA ARG A 14 -15.69 2.30 -28.26
C ARG A 14 -14.52 2.07 -27.30
N LEU A 15 -14.72 1.27 -26.28
CA LEU A 15 -13.65 0.94 -25.33
C LEU A 15 -12.51 0.19 -26.02
N VAL A 16 -12.83 -0.86 -26.78
CA VAL A 16 -11.82 -1.64 -27.52
C VAL A 16 -11.02 -0.76 -28.46
N ASN A 17 -11.69 0.10 -29.23
CA ASN A 17 -11.02 1.04 -30.13
C ASN A 17 -10.11 2.01 -29.38
N ALA A 18 -10.56 2.56 -28.24
CA ALA A 18 -9.74 3.45 -27.42
C ALA A 18 -8.49 2.74 -26.86
N LEU A 19 -8.64 1.50 -26.40
CA LEU A 19 -7.51 0.70 -25.91
C LEU A 19 -6.52 0.37 -27.02
N GLN A 20 -6.99 0.06 -28.24
CA GLN A 20 -6.12 -0.18 -29.39
C GLN A 20 -5.32 1.06 -29.80
N ILE A 21 -5.94 2.24 -29.76
CA ILE A 21 -5.24 3.51 -30.03
C ILE A 21 -4.15 3.74 -28.98
N ILE A 22 -4.49 3.62 -27.70
CA ILE A 22 -3.53 3.78 -26.60
C ILE A 22 -2.37 2.80 -26.75
N ASP A 23 -2.65 1.53 -27.02
CA ASP A 23 -1.65 0.48 -27.19
C ASP A 23 -0.69 0.79 -28.35
N SER A 24 -1.21 1.30 -29.46
CA SER A 24 -0.40 1.70 -30.63
C SER A 24 0.51 2.92 -30.37
N GLU A 25 0.12 3.79 -29.46
CA GLU A 25 0.88 4.99 -29.07
C GLU A 25 1.83 4.74 -27.89
N CYS A 26 1.61 3.67 -27.12
CA CYS A 26 2.44 3.31 -26.00
C CYS A 26 3.74 2.65 -26.46
N SER A 27 4.88 3.26 -26.14
CA SER A 27 6.16 2.57 -26.18
C SER A 27 6.39 1.81 -24.89
N ALA A 28 6.72 0.53 -24.96
CA ALA A 28 7.08 -0.27 -23.80
C ALA A 28 8.33 0.33 -23.14
N LYS A 29 8.15 0.93 -21.97
CA LYS A 29 9.25 1.34 -21.11
C LYS A 29 9.53 0.17 -20.17
N GLU A 30 10.75 -0.36 -20.21
CA GLU A 30 11.15 -1.33 -19.19
C GLU A 30 11.01 -0.68 -17.82
N LEU A 31 9.95 -1.04 -17.12
CA LEU A 31 9.83 -0.69 -15.72
C LEU A 31 10.73 -1.65 -14.95
N ASN A 32 11.86 -1.14 -14.47
CA ASN A 32 12.64 -1.83 -13.43
C ASN A 32 11.75 -1.92 -12.18
N TYR A 33 11.00 -2.99 -12.11
CA TYR A 33 10.32 -3.42 -10.88
C TYR A 33 11.41 -3.91 -9.92
N ASN A 34 12.17 -2.99 -9.35
CA ASN A 34 12.98 -3.32 -8.18
C ASN A 34 11.98 -3.70 -7.08
N ASN A 35 11.74 -4.99 -7.00
CA ASN A 35 11.10 -5.74 -5.91
C ASN A 35 10.15 -4.91 -5.04
N LEU A 36 8.95 -4.65 -5.57
CA LEU A 36 7.81 -4.16 -4.77
C LEU A 36 7.21 -5.27 -3.87
N PHE A 37 7.82 -6.46 -3.88
CA PHE A 37 7.42 -7.55 -3.03
C PHE A 37 8.14 -7.39 -1.69
N LEU A 38 7.39 -6.91 -0.70
CA LEU A 38 7.80 -7.03 0.69
C LEU A 38 8.06 -8.51 0.99
N SER A 39 9.10 -8.78 1.72
CA SER A 39 9.33 -10.11 2.30
C SER A 39 8.09 -10.55 3.10
N GLN A 40 7.93 -11.86 3.30
CA GLN A 40 6.79 -12.36 4.08
C GLN A 40 6.71 -11.63 5.42
N PRO A 41 5.54 -11.04 5.77
CA PRO A 41 5.39 -10.29 7.00
C PRO A 41 5.59 -11.21 8.22
N ARG A 42 6.37 -10.73 9.18
CA ARG A 42 6.51 -11.40 10.46
C ARG A 42 5.38 -10.97 11.38
N ILE A 43 4.40 -11.84 11.57
CA ILE A 43 3.28 -11.62 12.46
C ILE A 43 3.70 -11.99 13.88
N ALA A 44 3.66 -11.01 14.79
CA ALA A 44 3.95 -11.21 16.22
C ALA A 44 2.69 -11.28 17.07
N LEU A 45 1.59 -10.64 16.63
CA LEU A 45 0.30 -10.62 17.30
C LEU A 45 -0.83 -10.81 16.27
N ASN A 46 -1.92 -11.45 16.68
CA ASN A 46 -3.12 -11.42 15.85
C ASN A 46 -3.72 -10.00 15.85
N PRO A 47 -4.30 -9.55 14.71
CA PRO A 47 -4.92 -8.22 14.63
C PRO A 47 -5.99 -7.96 15.70
N CYS A 48 -6.72 -9.00 16.10
CA CYS A 48 -7.72 -8.91 17.17
C CYS A 48 -7.09 -8.59 18.52
N ASP A 49 -5.92 -9.15 18.82
CA ASP A 49 -5.19 -8.96 20.08
C ASP A 49 -4.54 -7.59 20.17
N CYS A 50 -4.41 -6.88 19.04
CA CYS A 50 -3.94 -5.50 19.00
C CYS A 50 -5.01 -4.49 19.45
N SER A 51 -6.28 -4.90 19.45
CA SER A 51 -7.39 -4.03 19.87
C SER A 51 -7.36 -3.85 21.39
N GLY A 52 -7.19 -2.59 21.83
CA GLY A 52 -7.09 -2.27 23.25
C GLY A 52 -5.69 -2.38 23.86
N LYS A 53 -4.68 -2.83 23.09
CA LYS A 53 -3.29 -2.74 23.55
C LYS A 53 -2.81 -1.30 23.64
N SER A 54 -2.14 -0.99 24.73
CA SER A 54 -1.42 0.26 24.88
C SER A 54 -0.13 0.23 24.06
N GLY A 55 0.19 1.34 23.45
CA GLY A 55 1.44 1.51 22.71
C GLY A 55 1.81 2.99 22.64
N ASP A 56 2.99 3.25 22.12
CA ASP A 56 3.52 4.58 21.96
C ASP A 56 3.69 4.94 20.47
N PHE A 57 3.69 6.24 20.17
CA PHE A 57 3.98 6.72 18.85
C PHE A 57 5.48 6.82 18.62
N TYR A 58 5.96 6.14 17.61
CA TYR A 58 7.35 6.16 17.18
C TYR A 58 7.46 6.78 15.80
N ARG A 59 8.46 7.64 15.59
CA ARG A 59 8.84 8.04 14.24
C ARG A 59 9.15 6.80 13.41
N LEU A 60 8.78 6.78 12.14
CA LEU A 60 8.96 5.61 11.26
C LEU A 60 10.37 4.98 11.37
N LYS A 61 11.42 5.78 11.38
CA LYS A 61 12.79 5.29 11.51
C LYS A 61 13.08 4.59 12.85
N ASN A 62 12.33 4.94 13.89
CA ASN A 62 12.51 4.42 15.24
C ASN A 62 11.52 3.29 15.58
N SER A 63 10.65 2.93 14.62
CA SER A 63 9.65 1.88 14.80
C SER A 63 10.14 0.48 14.38
N ILE A 64 11.35 0.40 13.86
CA ILE A 64 11.94 -0.86 13.41
C ILE A 64 12.04 -1.85 14.56
N ASN A 65 11.68 -3.11 14.30
CA ASN A 65 11.59 -4.22 15.25
C ASN A 65 10.44 -4.09 16.27
N LYS A 66 9.60 -3.07 16.18
CA LYS A 66 8.39 -2.95 17.01
C LYS A 66 7.18 -3.54 16.30
N ILE A 67 6.15 -3.85 17.06
CA ILE A 67 4.91 -4.43 16.55
C ILE A 67 3.92 -3.30 16.22
N SER A 68 3.44 -3.25 15.00
CA SER A 68 2.47 -2.25 14.58
C SER A 68 1.11 -2.47 15.25
N LEU A 69 0.53 -1.41 15.78
CA LEU A 69 -0.86 -1.37 16.25
C LEU A 69 -1.79 -0.65 15.26
N GLU A 70 -1.26 -0.26 14.10
CA GLU A 70 -2.00 0.41 13.02
C GLU A 70 -1.87 -0.34 11.69
N TYR A 71 -2.79 0.01 10.77
CA TYR A 71 -2.61 -0.28 9.35
C TYR A 71 -1.95 0.90 8.67
N VAL A 72 -1.02 0.64 7.75
CA VAL A 72 -0.47 1.60 6.82
C VAL A 72 -0.67 1.07 5.41
N TRP A 73 -1.17 1.90 4.50
CA TRP A 73 -1.44 1.49 3.11
C TRP A 73 -1.13 2.61 2.12
N ALA A 74 -0.82 2.21 0.89
CA ALA A 74 -0.65 3.11 -0.23
C ALA A 74 -1.95 3.21 -1.04
N TYR A 75 -2.34 4.40 -1.49
CA TYR A 75 -3.55 4.61 -2.28
C TYR A 75 -3.32 5.58 -3.44
N PRO A 76 -3.83 5.33 -4.64
CA PRO A 76 -4.51 4.12 -5.12
C PRO A 76 -3.54 2.95 -5.36
N PRO A 77 -3.94 1.67 -5.31
CA PRO A 77 -5.30 1.14 -5.15
C PRO A 77 -5.72 0.75 -3.74
N GLY A 78 -4.91 0.99 -2.70
CA GLY A 78 -5.21 0.62 -1.32
C GLY A 78 -4.45 -0.63 -0.86
N ILE A 79 -3.18 -0.75 -1.30
CA ILE A 79 -2.32 -1.89 -0.94
C ILE A 79 -1.79 -1.70 0.48
N PRO A 80 -2.03 -2.64 1.39
CA PRO A 80 -1.41 -2.64 2.71
C PRO A 80 0.11 -2.75 2.60
N ILE A 81 0.83 -1.90 3.36
CA ILE A 81 2.29 -1.97 3.50
C ILE A 81 2.64 -2.64 4.82
N VAL A 82 1.87 -2.36 5.87
CA VAL A 82 1.98 -3.04 7.17
C VAL A 82 0.59 -3.14 7.80
N ALA A 83 0.32 -4.28 8.40
CA ALA A 83 -0.92 -4.54 9.14
C ALA A 83 -0.69 -4.54 10.66
N LYS A 84 -1.79 -4.48 11.41
CA LYS A 84 -1.74 -4.62 12.88
C LYS A 84 -1.18 -5.99 13.25
N GLY A 85 -0.28 -6.00 14.21
CA GLY A 85 0.35 -7.21 14.71
C GLY A 85 1.60 -7.64 13.96
N GLU A 86 1.95 -6.97 12.87
CA GLU A 86 3.18 -7.23 12.14
C GLU A 86 4.37 -6.48 12.75
N VAL A 87 5.53 -7.11 12.70
CA VAL A 87 6.79 -6.49 13.08
C VAL A 87 7.25 -5.56 11.97
N ILE A 88 7.50 -4.32 12.29
CA ILE A 88 8.00 -3.33 11.34
C ILE A 88 9.47 -3.61 11.04
N THR A 89 9.75 -3.90 9.77
CA THR A 89 11.11 -4.13 9.28
C THR A 89 11.69 -2.87 8.64
N GLN A 90 13.00 -2.84 8.42
CA GLN A 90 13.65 -1.78 7.64
C GLN A 90 13.03 -1.66 6.26
N GLU A 91 12.74 -2.79 5.60
CA GLU A 91 12.13 -2.87 4.27
C GLU A 91 10.75 -2.19 4.23
N ILE A 92 9.92 -2.38 5.25
CA ILE A 92 8.62 -1.69 5.38
C ILE A 92 8.83 -0.17 5.44
N VAL A 93 9.76 0.28 6.27
CA VAL A 93 10.06 1.72 6.42
C VAL A 93 10.56 2.32 5.12
N ASP A 94 11.47 1.62 4.43
CA ASP A 94 12.02 2.05 3.14
C ASP A 94 10.94 2.10 2.06
N THR A 95 10.03 1.11 2.06
CA THR A 95 8.88 1.08 1.15
C THR A 95 7.96 2.28 1.37
N ILE A 96 7.64 2.61 2.62
CA ILE A 96 6.81 3.78 2.94
C ILE A 96 7.48 5.07 2.39
N PHE A 97 8.77 5.26 2.65
CA PHE A 97 9.48 6.44 2.16
C PHE A 97 9.58 6.48 0.63
N MET A 98 9.81 5.33 -0.01
CA MET A 98 9.85 5.23 -1.47
C MET A 98 8.50 5.58 -2.09
N GLN A 99 7.39 5.08 -1.55
CA GLN A 99 6.04 5.41 -2.03
C GLN A 99 5.76 6.92 -1.92
N ILE A 100 6.08 7.52 -0.78
CA ILE A 100 5.93 8.96 -0.56
C ILE A 100 6.80 9.75 -1.56
N LYS A 101 8.06 9.36 -1.77
CA LYS A 101 8.97 10.01 -2.73
C LYS A 101 8.45 9.93 -4.16
N ASN A 102 7.79 8.84 -4.53
CA ASN A 102 7.18 8.65 -5.85
C ASN A 102 5.83 9.35 -6.00
N GLY A 103 5.41 10.17 -5.04
CA GLY A 103 4.16 10.93 -5.08
C GLY A 103 2.91 10.10 -4.77
N ILE A 104 3.07 8.87 -4.30
CA ILE A 104 1.94 8.01 -3.92
C ILE A 104 1.48 8.41 -2.51
N ASN A 105 0.17 8.54 -2.36
CA ASN A 105 -0.39 8.85 -1.05
C ASN A 105 -0.31 7.63 -0.14
N VAL A 106 0.34 7.79 1.01
CA VAL A 106 0.39 6.79 2.07
C VAL A 106 -0.48 7.27 3.23
N TYR A 107 -1.29 6.38 3.74
CA TYR A 107 -2.21 6.63 4.85
C TYR A 107 -1.92 5.66 5.99
N SER A 108 -2.24 6.08 7.19
CA SER A 108 -2.34 5.19 8.35
C SER A 108 -3.73 5.26 8.95
N THR A 109 -4.05 4.39 9.89
CA THR A 109 -5.31 4.43 10.64
C THR A 109 -5.52 5.79 11.33
N LYS A 110 -4.44 6.53 11.62
CA LYS A 110 -4.47 7.84 12.28
C LYS A 110 -4.47 9.02 11.32
N GLY A 111 -4.25 8.81 10.03
CA GLY A 111 -4.29 9.90 9.06
C GLY A 111 -3.38 9.75 7.85
N LYS A 112 -3.22 10.84 7.13
CA LYS A 112 -2.43 10.90 5.90
C LYS A 112 -0.95 11.14 6.22
N VAL A 113 -0.07 10.48 5.48
CA VAL A 113 1.39 10.59 5.58
C VAL A 113 1.88 10.31 7.00
N PRO A 114 2.03 9.05 7.35
CA PRO A 114 2.48 8.67 8.69
C PRO A 114 3.90 9.19 8.93
N LYS A 115 4.04 10.22 9.75
CA LYS A 115 5.34 10.63 10.30
C LYS A 115 5.72 9.75 11.47
N GLU A 116 4.71 9.28 12.17
CA GLU A 116 4.80 8.43 13.35
C GLU A 116 3.80 7.29 13.20
N ILE A 117 4.09 6.17 13.81
CA ILE A 117 3.26 4.97 13.81
C ILE A 117 3.09 4.49 15.24
N LEU A 118 1.87 4.07 15.59
CA LEU A 118 1.56 3.49 16.88
C LEU A 118 2.08 2.07 16.94
N CYS A 119 2.97 1.78 17.92
CA CYS A 119 3.59 0.47 18.09
C CYS A 119 3.58 0.04 19.56
N CYS A 120 3.67 -1.26 19.78
CA CYS A 120 4.08 -1.83 21.07
C CYS A 120 5.39 -2.64 20.92
N GLU A 121 5.96 -3.00 22.05
CA GLU A 121 7.13 -3.88 22.15
C GLU A 121 6.75 -5.35 22.02
#